data_94653965638d82b32639c240cf8066a7
#
_entry.id   94653965638d82b32639c240cf8066a7
#
_cell.length_a   1.000
_cell.length_b   1.000
_cell.length_c   1.000
_cell.angle_alpha   90.00
_cell.angle_beta   90.00
_cell.angle_gamma   90.00
#
_symmetry.space_group_name_H-M   'P 1'
#
loop_
_entity.id
_entity.type
_entity.pdbx_description
1 polymer ?
#
loop_
_entity_poly.entity_id
_entity_poly.type
_entity_poly.pdbx_seq_one_letter_code
_entity_poly.pdbx_strand_id
1 'polypeptide(L)'
;MAIDMKAIHDSQSTLVMGVLNITEDSFSDGGLWLAPEAAKAHGEAMMKAGADIIDIGAESTRPGAKRVSEADEKARVLGAVDALIPEGAVLSIDTTRASVALAALEHGAQIINDVSGGQLDRELPHVVADHSDCLYIVQHW
;
A
#
# COMPACT_ATOMS: atom_id res chain seq x y z
N MET A 1 -12.49 6.22 -11.85
CA MET A 1 -12.82 7.35 -10.96
C MET A 1 -12.27 7.05 -9.58
N ALA A 2 -11.46 7.95 -9.05
CA ALA A 2 -10.91 7.75 -7.72
C ALA A 2 -12.03 7.79 -6.68
N ILE A 3 -12.12 6.78 -5.81
CA ILE A 3 -13.00 6.79 -4.67
C ILE A 3 -12.34 7.69 -3.62
N ASP A 4 -13.03 8.74 -3.20
CA ASP A 4 -12.54 9.58 -2.11
C ASP A 4 -12.94 8.99 -0.74
N MET A 5 -12.43 9.57 0.32
CA MET A 5 -12.72 9.15 1.69
C MET A 5 -14.23 9.12 1.98
N LYS A 6 -14.95 10.10 1.47
CA LYS A 6 -16.39 10.17 1.65
C LYS A 6 -17.09 9.02 0.94
N ALA A 7 -16.66 8.69 -0.28
CA ALA A 7 -17.24 7.57 -1.03
C ALA A 7 -16.98 6.23 -0.34
N ILE A 8 -15.80 6.04 0.26
CA ILE A 8 -15.50 4.85 1.07
C ILE A 8 -16.44 4.76 2.27
N HIS A 9 -16.60 5.87 2.98
CA HIS A 9 -17.42 5.94 4.18
C HIS A 9 -18.91 5.73 3.89
N ASP A 10 -19.38 6.30 2.78
CA ASP A 10 -20.80 6.32 2.41
C ASP A 10 -21.21 5.13 1.52
N SER A 11 -20.28 4.22 1.21
CA SER A 11 -20.57 3.09 0.32
C SER A 11 -21.65 2.21 0.91
N GLN A 12 -22.66 1.92 0.08
CA GLN A 12 -23.76 1.00 0.41
C GLN A 12 -23.42 -0.44 0.04
N SER A 13 -22.31 -0.67 -0.64
CA SER A 13 -21.86 -1.98 -1.08
C SER A 13 -20.51 -2.32 -0.45
N THR A 14 -20.19 -3.61 -0.41
CA THR A 14 -18.88 -4.08 0.04
C THR A 14 -17.81 -3.62 -0.95
N LEU A 15 -16.76 -3.01 -0.43
CA LEU A 15 -15.57 -2.66 -1.21
C LEU A 15 -14.58 -3.82 -1.17
N VAL A 16 -13.92 -4.05 -2.29
CA VAL A 16 -12.93 -5.13 -2.42
C VAL A 16 -11.53 -4.53 -2.49
N MET A 17 -10.66 -4.98 -1.60
CA MET A 17 -9.26 -4.59 -1.59
C MET A 17 -8.42 -5.73 -2.19
N GLY A 18 -7.79 -5.47 -3.34
CA GLY A 18 -6.84 -6.40 -3.93
C GLY A 18 -5.45 -6.20 -3.32
N VAL A 19 -4.74 -7.28 -3.06
CA VAL A 19 -3.42 -7.24 -2.42
C VAL A 19 -2.33 -7.40 -3.47
N LEU A 20 -1.43 -6.43 -3.53
CA LEU A 20 -0.27 -6.42 -4.42
C LEU A 20 1.00 -6.48 -3.59
N ASN A 21 1.61 -7.65 -3.54
CA ASN A 21 2.86 -7.87 -2.81
C ASN A 21 4.06 -7.64 -3.74
N ILE A 22 4.95 -6.74 -3.33
CA ILE A 22 6.20 -6.43 -4.03
C ILE A 22 7.35 -7.00 -3.22
N THR A 23 7.40 -8.33 -3.12
CA THR A 23 8.41 -9.05 -2.35
C THR A 23 9.28 -9.86 -3.30
N GLU A 24 10.48 -10.23 -2.84
CA GLU A 24 11.40 -11.07 -3.62
C GLU A 24 10.77 -12.41 -3.98
N ASP A 25 9.87 -12.92 -3.14
CA ASP A 25 9.25 -14.23 -3.31
C ASP A 25 8.11 -14.25 -4.32
N SER A 26 7.57 -13.07 -4.68
CA SER A 26 6.26 -13.02 -5.34
C SER A 26 6.34 -13.22 -6.84
N PHE A 27 7.33 -12.67 -7.53
CA PHE A 27 7.41 -12.67 -9.01
C PHE A 27 8.83 -12.55 -9.50
N SER A 28 9.82 -13.02 -8.73
CA SER A 28 11.20 -12.73 -9.08
C SER A 28 11.84 -13.82 -9.90
N ASP A 29 12.35 -13.44 -11.04
CA ASP A 29 13.39 -14.17 -11.74
C ASP A 29 14.74 -13.69 -11.18
N GLY A 30 15.42 -14.52 -10.38
CA GLY A 30 16.74 -14.22 -9.88
C GLY A 30 16.84 -13.32 -8.67
N GLY A 31 15.80 -13.24 -7.84
CA GLY A 31 15.82 -12.52 -6.56
C GLY A 31 15.58 -11.01 -6.67
N LEU A 32 15.08 -10.54 -7.79
CA LEU A 32 14.68 -9.15 -7.98
C LEU A 32 13.23 -8.96 -7.52
N TRP A 33 12.96 -7.80 -6.93
CA TRP A 33 11.58 -7.46 -6.60
C TRP A 33 10.78 -7.12 -7.86
N LEU A 34 9.44 -7.15 -7.74
CA LEU A 34 8.53 -6.89 -8.86
C LEU A 34 8.78 -5.51 -9.46
N ALA A 35 9.08 -5.46 -10.76
CA ALA A 35 9.31 -4.21 -11.48
C ALA A 35 8.03 -3.36 -11.53
N PRO A 36 8.16 -2.02 -11.56
CA PRO A 36 6.99 -1.13 -11.60
C PRO A 36 6.00 -1.44 -12.72
N GLU A 37 6.47 -1.83 -13.89
CA GLU A 37 5.61 -2.19 -15.03
C GLU A 37 4.78 -3.44 -14.75
N ALA A 38 5.38 -4.43 -14.07
CA ALA A 38 4.67 -5.64 -13.68
C ALA A 38 3.69 -5.35 -12.54
N ALA A 39 4.05 -4.48 -11.60
CA ALA A 39 3.14 -4.00 -10.56
C ALA A 39 1.93 -3.28 -11.16
N LYS A 40 2.17 -2.42 -12.14
CA LYS A 40 1.11 -1.72 -12.88
C LYS A 40 0.16 -2.70 -13.55
N ALA A 41 0.69 -3.66 -14.31
CA ALA A 41 -0.12 -4.65 -15.02
C ALA A 41 -0.96 -5.49 -14.05
N HIS A 42 -0.38 -5.90 -12.92
CA HIS A 42 -1.09 -6.68 -11.91
C HIS A 42 -2.18 -5.85 -11.23
N GLY A 43 -1.88 -4.62 -10.86
CA GLY A 43 -2.86 -3.70 -10.26
C GLY A 43 -4.03 -3.39 -11.21
N GLU A 44 -3.72 -3.13 -12.48
CA GLU A 44 -4.76 -2.91 -13.50
C GLU A 44 -5.65 -4.14 -13.67
N ALA A 45 -5.07 -5.34 -13.67
CA ALA A 45 -5.84 -6.58 -13.79
C ALA A 45 -6.77 -6.76 -12.58
N MET A 46 -6.32 -6.45 -11.38
CA MET A 46 -7.15 -6.51 -10.18
C MET A 46 -8.31 -5.49 -10.24
N MET A 47 -8.05 -4.26 -10.65
CA MET A 47 -9.09 -3.24 -10.81
C MET A 47 -10.12 -3.66 -11.86
N LYS A 48 -9.66 -4.22 -12.98
CA LYS A 48 -10.55 -4.72 -14.03
C LYS A 48 -11.39 -5.88 -13.53
N ALA A 49 -10.88 -6.69 -12.63
CA ALA A 49 -11.59 -7.81 -12.00
C ALA A 49 -12.55 -7.37 -10.90
N GLY A 50 -12.56 -6.10 -10.53
CA GLY A 50 -13.52 -5.54 -9.57
C GLY A 50 -12.93 -5.05 -8.25
N ALA A 51 -11.62 -4.98 -8.11
CA ALA A 51 -11.01 -4.40 -6.92
C ALA A 51 -11.27 -2.88 -6.88
N ASP A 52 -11.69 -2.39 -5.74
CA ASP A 52 -11.93 -0.96 -5.50
C ASP A 52 -10.69 -0.26 -4.96
N ILE A 53 -9.87 -1.00 -4.24
CA ILE A 53 -8.65 -0.52 -3.57
C ILE A 53 -7.54 -1.51 -3.86
N ILE A 54 -6.33 -1.01 -4.08
CA ILE A 54 -5.13 -1.84 -4.21
C ILE A 54 -4.24 -1.61 -3.00
N ASP A 55 -3.97 -2.67 -2.25
CA ASP A 55 -3.11 -2.63 -1.06
C ASP A 55 -1.69 -3.07 -1.43
N ILE A 56 -0.75 -2.14 -1.35
CA ILE A 56 0.65 -2.35 -1.75
C ILE A 56 1.48 -2.69 -0.53
N GLY A 57 2.10 -3.87 -0.52
CA GLY A 57 3.02 -4.30 0.52
C GLY A 57 4.37 -4.70 -0.07
N ALA A 58 5.45 -4.23 0.54
CA ALA A 58 6.82 -4.51 0.10
C ALA A 58 7.60 -5.38 1.08
N GLU A 59 6.95 -5.83 2.14
CA GLU A 59 7.56 -6.64 3.20
C GLU A 59 6.67 -7.85 3.48
N SER A 60 7.26 -9.04 3.51
CA SER A 60 6.49 -10.25 3.80
C SER A 60 6.09 -10.30 5.28
N THR A 61 4.81 -10.61 5.53
CA THR A 61 4.30 -10.85 6.88
C THR A 61 4.34 -12.33 7.26
N ARG A 62 4.91 -13.19 6.42
CA ARG A 62 5.05 -14.63 6.73
C ARG A 62 5.93 -14.84 7.95
N PRO A 63 5.63 -15.82 8.82
CA PRO A 63 6.50 -16.16 9.93
C PRO A 63 7.92 -16.47 9.46
N GLY A 64 8.92 -15.89 10.13
CA GLY A 64 10.34 -16.09 9.79
C GLY A 64 10.86 -15.28 8.61
N ALA A 65 10.05 -14.46 7.97
CA ALA A 65 10.49 -13.58 6.90
C ALA A 65 11.42 -12.49 7.46
N LYS A 66 12.51 -12.20 6.72
CA LYS A 66 13.39 -11.10 7.08
C LYS A 66 12.73 -9.77 6.76
N ARG A 67 12.92 -8.80 7.64
CA ARG A 67 12.49 -7.43 7.38
C ARG A 67 13.31 -6.84 6.22
N VAL A 68 12.60 -6.17 5.33
CA VAL A 68 13.21 -5.39 4.26
C VAL A 68 13.77 -4.10 4.87
N SER A 69 14.89 -3.59 4.35
CA SER A 69 15.40 -2.29 4.80
C SER A 69 14.41 -1.18 4.48
N GLU A 70 14.46 -0.11 5.27
CA GLU A 70 13.59 1.06 5.05
C GLU A 70 13.74 1.62 3.64
N ALA A 71 14.99 1.74 3.16
CA ALA A 71 15.27 2.25 1.82
C ALA A 71 14.68 1.35 0.74
N ASP A 72 14.82 0.04 0.88
CA ASP A 72 14.28 -0.92 -0.08
C ASP A 72 12.75 -0.95 -0.07
N GLU A 73 12.15 -0.93 1.10
CA GLU A 73 10.69 -0.85 1.23
C GLU A 73 10.16 0.40 0.55
N LYS A 74 10.77 1.54 0.85
CA LYS A 74 10.36 2.83 0.26
C LYS A 74 10.46 2.80 -1.27
N ALA A 75 11.59 2.32 -1.80
CA ALA A 75 11.78 2.24 -3.25
C ALA A 75 10.75 1.35 -3.93
N ARG A 76 10.46 0.19 -3.36
CA ARG A 76 9.47 -0.75 -3.89
C ARG A 76 8.07 -0.16 -3.86
N VAL A 77 7.67 0.43 -2.74
CA VAL A 77 6.35 1.04 -2.58
C VAL A 77 6.18 2.20 -3.56
N LEU A 78 7.14 3.12 -3.62
CA LEU A 78 7.03 4.29 -4.48
C LEU A 78 7.00 3.91 -5.96
N GLY A 79 7.77 2.88 -6.36
CA GLY A 79 7.72 2.38 -7.74
C GLY A 79 6.30 1.94 -8.13
N ALA A 80 5.63 1.20 -7.26
CA ALA A 80 4.25 0.76 -7.50
C ALA A 80 3.25 1.92 -7.43
N VAL A 81 3.38 2.81 -6.45
CA VAL A 81 2.51 3.98 -6.30
C VAL A 81 2.57 4.84 -7.56
N ASP A 82 3.78 5.19 -8.01
CA ASP A 82 3.96 6.04 -9.18
C ASP A 82 3.46 5.39 -10.47
N ALA A 83 3.48 4.06 -10.54
CA ALA A 83 2.94 3.32 -11.68
C ALA A 83 1.40 3.28 -11.69
N LEU A 84 0.76 3.24 -10.52
CA LEU A 84 -0.68 3.00 -10.42
C LEU A 84 -1.51 4.27 -10.22
N ILE A 85 -0.95 5.34 -9.66
CA ILE A 85 -1.68 6.60 -9.48
C ILE A 85 -2.22 7.15 -10.81
N PRO A 86 -1.43 7.18 -11.92
CA PRO A 86 -1.95 7.67 -13.20
C PRO A 86 -3.11 6.83 -13.75
N GLU A 87 -3.22 5.58 -13.31
CA GLU A 87 -4.30 4.67 -13.74
C GLU A 87 -5.59 4.86 -12.95
N GLY A 88 -5.64 5.82 -12.02
CA GLY A 88 -6.82 6.12 -11.22
C GLY A 88 -7.06 5.18 -10.05
N ALA A 89 -6.05 4.42 -9.64
CA ALA A 89 -6.17 3.49 -8.53
C ALA A 89 -6.29 4.22 -7.19
N VAL A 90 -7.15 3.71 -6.31
CA VAL A 90 -7.12 4.06 -4.88
C VAL A 90 -6.13 3.13 -4.20
N LEU A 91 -5.11 3.70 -3.58
CA LEU A 91 -3.99 2.94 -3.04
C LEU A 91 -3.97 2.95 -1.52
N SER A 92 -3.87 1.75 -0.97
CA SER A 92 -3.57 1.48 0.44
C SER A 92 -2.13 1.00 0.53
N ILE A 93 -1.40 1.47 1.54
CA ILE A 93 -0.01 1.11 1.73
C ILE A 93 0.11 0.28 3.00
N ASP A 94 0.50 -0.98 2.84
CA ASP A 94 0.78 -1.89 3.95
C ASP A 94 2.20 -1.64 4.44
N THR A 95 2.33 -0.83 5.47
CA THR A 95 3.62 -0.49 6.07
C THR A 95 3.46 -0.21 7.56
N THR A 96 4.51 -0.50 8.30
CA THR A 96 4.63 -0.14 9.71
C THR A 96 5.58 1.04 9.94
N ARG A 97 6.19 1.58 8.87
CA ARG A 97 7.18 2.65 8.96
C ARG A 97 6.62 4.02 8.58
N ALA A 98 6.78 4.98 9.46
CA ALA A 98 6.31 6.35 9.24
C ALA A 98 6.92 6.99 7.99
N SER A 99 8.21 6.77 7.73
CA SER A 99 8.88 7.36 6.57
C SER A 99 8.35 6.83 5.25
N VAL A 100 8.00 5.55 5.19
CA VAL A 100 7.40 4.94 4.00
C VAL A 100 5.98 5.46 3.80
N ALA A 101 5.19 5.52 4.87
CA ALA A 101 3.83 6.08 4.83
C ALA A 101 3.83 7.52 4.34
N LEU A 102 4.70 8.36 4.89
CA LEU A 102 4.80 9.76 4.49
C LEU A 102 5.11 9.91 3.00
N ALA A 103 6.13 9.20 2.52
CA ALA A 103 6.52 9.25 1.13
C ALA A 103 5.37 8.79 0.20
N ALA A 104 4.69 7.72 0.56
CA ALA A 104 3.56 7.20 -0.23
C ALA A 104 2.40 8.20 -0.27
N LEU A 105 2.06 8.82 0.86
CA LEU A 105 1.00 9.84 0.92
C LEU A 105 1.35 11.06 0.08
N GLU A 106 2.60 11.50 0.11
CA GLU A 106 3.08 12.60 -0.73
C GLU A 106 3.00 12.28 -2.22
N HIS A 107 3.10 11.00 -2.58
CA HIS A 107 2.99 10.52 -3.97
C HIS A 107 1.55 10.21 -4.40
N GLY A 108 0.57 10.34 -3.50
CA GLY A 108 -0.83 10.23 -3.86
C GLY A 108 -1.60 9.06 -3.28
N ALA A 109 -0.97 8.21 -2.45
CA ALA A 109 -1.70 7.16 -1.74
C ALA A 109 -2.72 7.77 -0.77
N GLN A 110 -3.83 7.09 -0.55
CA GLN A 110 -4.93 7.61 0.23
C GLN A 110 -5.15 6.88 1.56
N ILE A 111 -4.62 5.66 1.69
CA ILE A 111 -4.88 4.79 2.83
C ILE A 111 -3.55 4.25 3.35
N ILE A 112 -3.39 4.23 4.67
CA ILE A 112 -2.28 3.54 5.33
C ILE A 112 -2.86 2.37 6.12
N ASN A 113 -2.35 1.19 5.85
CA ASN A 113 -2.77 -0.07 6.46
C ASN A 113 -1.62 -0.58 7.35
N ASP A 114 -1.73 -0.39 8.65
CA ASP A 114 -0.67 -0.69 9.61
C ASP A 114 -1.03 -1.91 10.44
N VAL A 115 -0.41 -3.04 10.14
CA VAL A 115 -0.63 -4.31 10.83
C VAL A 115 -0.31 -4.22 12.33
N SER A 116 0.61 -3.33 12.72
CA SER A 116 0.99 -3.15 14.12
C SER A 116 0.05 -2.22 14.90
N GLY A 117 -0.88 -1.55 14.22
CA GLY A 117 -1.78 -0.60 14.88
C GLY A 117 -1.06 0.58 15.54
N GLY A 118 0.04 1.04 14.94
CA GLY A 118 0.83 2.16 15.45
C GLY A 118 1.81 1.77 16.56
N GLN A 119 1.97 0.48 16.84
CA GLN A 119 2.80 0.03 17.94
C GLN A 119 4.29 -0.10 17.56
N LEU A 120 4.57 -0.42 16.31
CA LEU A 120 5.95 -0.68 15.89
C LEU A 120 6.72 0.61 15.61
N ASP A 121 6.11 1.56 14.92
CA ASP A 121 6.68 2.89 14.70
C ASP A 121 5.69 3.94 15.23
N ARG A 122 6.03 4.55 16.36
CA ARG A 122 5.16 5.50 17.06
C ARG A 122 4.97 6.82 16.32
N GLU A 123 5.82 7.10 15.34
CA GLU A 123 5.66 8.29 14.49
C GLU A 123 4.61 8.10 13.40
N LEU A 124 4.24 6.86 13.07
CA LEU A 124 3.29 6.59 11.98
C LEU A 124 1.91 7.21 12.24
N PRO A 125 1.29 7.08 13.44
CA PRO A 125 0.03 7.76 13.71
C PRO A 125 0.11 9.27 13.57
N HIS A 126 1.24 9.88 13.87
CA HIS A 126 1.44 11.33 13.70
C HIS A 126 1.48 11.73 12.23
N VAL A 127 2.14 10.91 11.38
CA VAL A 127 2.14 11.13 9.93
C VAL A 127 0.71 11.11 9.39
N VAL A 128 -0.07 10.12 9.80
CA VAL A 128 -1.47 10.01 9.37
C VAL A 128 -2.29 11.20 9.86
N ALA A 129 -2.09 11.62 11.11
CA ALA A 129 -2.81 12.75 11.68
C ALA A 129 -2.55 14.06 10.94
N ASP A 130 -1.35 14.23 10.36
CA ASP A 130 -0.98 15.40 9.57
C ASP A 130 -1.57 15.40 8.15
N HIS A 131 -2.22 14.29 7.76
CA HIS A 131 -2.84 14.13 6.43
C HIS A 131 -4.34 13.87 6.60
N SER A 132 -5.13 14.94 6.67
CA SER A 132 -6.57 14.87 6.98
C SER A 132 -7.39 14.01 6.00
N ASP A 133 -6.89 13.83 4.78
CA ASP A 133 -7.55 13.04 3.74
C ASP A 133 -7.12 11.57 3.74
N CYS A 134 -6.28 11.16 4.69
CA CYS A 134 -5.80 9.80 4.79
C CYS A 134 -6.73 8.94 5.67
N LEU A 135 -7.09 7.76 5.17
CA LEU A 135 -7.72 6.71 5.98
C LEU A 135 -6.62 5.88 6.64
N TYR A 136 -6.75 5.64 7.94
CA TYR A 136 -5.81 4.81 8.69
C TYR A 136 -6.47 3.51 9.13
N ILE A 137 -6.00 2.40 8.59
CA ILE A 137 -6.46 1.06 8.99
C ILE A 137 -5.54 0.57 10.10
N VAL A 138 -6.07 0.52 11.30
CA VAL A 138 -5.35 0.10 12.51
C VAL A 138 -5.68 -1.36 12.78
N GLN A 139 -4.73 -2.23 12.50
CA GLN A 139 -4.91 -3.66 12.76
C GLN A 139 -4.44 -4.02 14.17
N HIS A 140 -4.89 -5.15 14.64
CA HIS A 140 -4.47 -5.75 15.90
C HIS A 140 -3.63 -6.99 15.60
N TRP A 141 -2.34 -6.94 15.94
CA TRP A 141 -1.45 -8.07 15.67
C TRP A 141 -1.06 -8.89 16.92
#